data_9ff1d6b2762287a018eaca13684b63cf
#
_entry.id   9ff1d6b2762287a018eaca13684b63cf
#
_cell.length_a   1.000
_cell.length_b   1.000
_cell.length_c   1.000
_cell.angle_alpha   90.00
_cell.angle_beta   90.00
_cell.angle_gamma   90.00
#
_symmetry.space_group_name_H-M   'P 1'
#
loop_
_entity.id
_entity.type
_entity.pdbx_description
1 polymer ?
#
loop_
_entity_poly.entity_id
_entity_poly.type
_entity_poly.pdbx_seq_one_letter_code
_entity_poly.pdbx_strand_id
1 'polypeptide(L)'
;MQKLQHSFKLGGNVRNKIDTAVVQFVSFTVDPERDSVPVLKNYADIFGANHDNWWFLTGNRDSIYKFAFEELRVDKFSEEPISPDFVHTSRFVLLDKDRYVRGYYNGLDSISVAKLARDIGLLMLEKNKKNKGAIFRQILDLAWLWLIIISAIIFFVVYMRQRRKING
;
A
#
# COMPACT_ATOMS: atom_id res chain seq x y z
N MET A 1 15.15 -12.01 3.24
CA MET A 1 14.85 -10.55 3.27
C MET A 1 15.96 -9.72 2.64
N GLN A 2 17.22 -9.78 3.10
CA GLN A 2 18.33 -8.99 2.53
C GLN A 2 18.46 -9.14 1.00
N LYS A 3 18.42 -10.36 0.46
CA LYS A 3 18.45 -10.59 -1.01
C LYS A 3 17.26 -9.95 -1.72
N LEU A 4 16.05 -10.00 -1.15
CA LEU A 4 14.87 -9.33 -1.68
C LEU A 4 15.05 -7.82 -1.69
N GLN A 5 15.45 -7.23 -0.57
CA GLN A 5 15.72 -5.80 -0.48
C GLN A 5 16.74 -5.35 -1.54
N HIS A 6 17.81 -6.12 -1.72
CA HIS A 6 18.85 -5.83 -2.72
C HIS A 6 18.31 -5.89 -4.15
N SER A 7 17.45 -6.86 -4.45
CA SER A 7 16.83 -7.00 -5.78
C SER A 7 15.98 -5.79 -6.17
N PHE A 8 15.29 -5.17 -5.23
CA PHE A 8 14.51 -3.95 -5.47
C PHE A 8 15.39 -2.68 -5.51
N LYS A 9 16.57 -2.70 -4.89
CA LYS A 9 17.55 -1.60 -4.93
C LYS A 9 18.24 -1.49 -6.29
N LEU A 10 18.51 -2.62 -6.94
CA LEU A 10 19.17 -2.66 -8.26
C LEU A 10 18.27 -2.21 -9.41
N GLY A 11 16.94 -2.24 -9.25
CA GLY A 11 15.98 -1.73 -10.24
C GLY A 11 16.00 -0.21 -10.43
N GLY A 12 16.69 0.53 -9.56
CA GLY A 12 16.78 1.99 -9.59
C GLY A 12 17.76 2.58 -10.63
N ASN A 13 18.53 1.76 -11.34
CA ASN A 13 19.55 2.22 -12.30
C ASN A 13 19.12 2.22 -13.77
N VAL A 14 17.89 1.84 -14.09
CA VAL A 14 17.33 1.98 -15.43
C VAL A 14 16.65 3.34 -15.53
N ARG A 15 17.07 4.17 -16.46
CA ARG A 15 16.70 5.54 -16.88
C ARG A 15 15.29 6.09 -16.61
N ASN A 16 14.44 5.34 -15.95
CA ASN A 16 13.18 5.82 -15.39
C ASN A 16 13.31 5.77 -13.87
N LYS A 17 13.17 6.89 -13.19
CA LYS A 17 13.03 7.01 -11.74
C LYS A 17 11.85 6.16 -11.27
N ILE A 18 12.06 4.85 -11.18
CA ILE A 18 11.22 4.00 -10.33
C ILE A 18 11.68 4.37 -8.92
N ASP A 19 10.85 5.13 -8.27
CA ASP A 19 11.04 5.56 -6.90
C ASP A 19 11.28 4.31 -6.04
N THR A 20 12.51 4.08 -5.58
CA THR A 20 12.87 2.93 -4.74
C THR A 20 12.15 2.96 -3.39
N ALA A 21 11.47 4.07 -3.07
CA ALA A 21 10.56 4.22 -1.94
C ALA A 21 9.24 3.42 -2.08
N VAL A 22 9.01 2.73 -3.20
CA VAL A 22 7.72 2.06 -3.49
C VAL A 22 7.55 0.77 -2.67
N VAL A 23 8.64 0.08 -2.28
CA VAL A 23 8.57 -1.17 -1.51
C VAL A 23 9.13 -0.95 -0.11
N GLN A 24 8.26 -1.01 0.88
CA GLN A 24 8.61 -0.94 2.29
C GLN A 24 8.66 -2.34 2.89
N PHE A 25 9.77 -2.68 3.53
CA PHE A 25 9.93 -3.90 4.33
C PHE A 25 9.68 -3.56 5.81
N VAL A 26 8.92 -4.41 6.47
CA VAL A 26 8.64 -4.25 7.90
C VAL A 26 8.87 -5.59 8.59
N SER A 27 9.65 -5.58 9.65
CA SER A 27 9.86 -6.73 10.54
C SER A 27 9.37 -6.36 11.93
N PHE A 28 8.52 -7.20 12.49
CA PHE A 28 8.08 -7.09 13.89
C PHE A 28 8.85 -8.10 14.73
N THR A 29 9.33 -7.68 15.90
CA THR A 29 9.84 -8.65 16.87
C THR A 29 8.71 -9.49 17.43
N VAL A 30 9.02 -10.74 17.78
CA VAL A 30 8.14 -11.63 18.54
C VAL A 30 8.47 -11.65 20.02
N ASP A 31 9.62 -11.06 20.42
CA ASP A 31 10.10 -10.98 21.80
C ASP A 31 10.48 -9.53 22.16
N PRO A 32 9.48 -8.64 22.31
CA PRO A 32 9.74 -7.23 22.57
C PRO A 32 10.40 -6.95 23.92
N GLU A 33 10.40 -7.91 24.85
CA GLU A 33 11.06 -7.78 26.14
C GLU A 33 12.58 -7.85 26.02
N ARG A 34 13.09 -8.67 25.09
CA ARG A 34 14.51 -8.81 24.77
C ARG A 34 14.96 -7.90 23.64
N ASP A 35 14.10 -7.67 22.66
CA ASP A 35 14.38 -6.93 21.45
C ASP A 35 14.11 -5.44 21.64
N SER A 36 14.95 -4.80 22.43
CA SER A 36 14.93 -3.34 22.56
C SER A 36 15.37 -2.66 21.24
N VAL A 37 15.07 -1.37 21.08
CA VAL A 37 15.45 -0.59 19.90
C VAL A 37 16.94 -0.68 19.56
N PRO A 38 17.90 -0.57 20.53
CA PRO A 38 19.31 -0.76 20.24
C PRO A 38 19.66 -2.17 19.74
N VAL A 39 19.00 -3.21 20.29
CA VAL A 39 19.21 -4.61 19.87
C VAL A 39 18.75 -4.79 18.43
N LEU A 40 17.55 -4.34 18.07
CA LEU A 40 17.03 -4.40 16.70
C LEU A 40 17.87 -3.60 15.72
N LYS A 41 18.38 -2.43 16.15
CA LYS A 41 19.29 -1.63 15.33
C LYS A 41 20.58 -2.40 15.03
N ASN A 42 21.21 -2.98 16.05
CA ASN A 42 22.42 -3.78 15.87
C ASN A 42 22.16 -5.01 14.97
N TYR A 43 21.04 -5.68 15.15
CA TYR A 43 20.62 -6.77 14.28
C TYR A 43 20.50 -6.31 12.82
N ALA A 44 19.82 -5.19 12.58
CA ALA A 44 19.66 -4.63 11.24
C ALA A 44 21.01 -4.28 10.59
N ASP A 45 21.92 -3.69 11.35
CA ASP A 45 23.27 -3.32 10.90
C ASP A 45 24.10 -4.57 10.54
N ILE A 46 24.07 -5.63 11.37
CA ILE A 46 24.77 -6.91 11.10
C ILE A 46 24.29 -7.54 9.78
N PHE A 47 23.00 -7.47 9.49
CA PHE A 47 22.41 -8.01 8.27
C PHE A 47 22.44 -7.02 7.09
N GLY A 48 23.06 -5.84 7.25
CA GLY A 48 23.19 -4.84 6.19
C GLY A 48 21.84 -4.35 5.68
N ALA A 49 20.83 -4.27 6.58
CA ALA A 49 19.53 -3.76 6.23
C ALA A 49 19.60 -2.26 5.86
N ASN A 50 18.94 -1.86 4.78
CA ASN A 50 18.81 -0.45 4.46
C ASN A 50 17.63 0.14 5.24
N HIS A 51 17.91 1.00 6.19
CA HIS A 51 16.91 1.62 7.06
C HIS A 51 15.93 2.54 6.32
N ASP A 52 16.25 3.00 5.11
CA ASP A 52 15.35 3.85 4.32
C ASP A 52 14.06 3.11 3.92
N ASN A 53 14.15 1.79 3.70
CA ASN A 53 13.02 0.98 3.27
C ASN A 53 12.86 -0.35 4.01
N TRP A 54 13.59 -0.56 5.12
CA TRP A 54 13.39 -1.73 5.97
C TRP A 54 13.36 -1.34 7.44
N TRP A 55 12.19 -1.37 8.03
CA TRP A 55 11.94 -1.02 9.41
C TRP A 55 11.86 -2.26 10.30
N PHE A 56 12.49 -2.17 11.45
CA PHE A 56 12.42 -3.16 12.52
C PHE A 56 11.63 -2.56 13.66
N LEU A 57 10.50 -3.16 14.00
CA LEU A 57 9.55 -2.61 14.96
C LEU A 57 9.46 -3.49 16.20
N THR A 58 9.45 -2.84 17.36
CA THR A 58 9.17 -3.44 18.68
C THR A 58 8.06 -2.62 19.35
N GLY A 59 7.47 -3.17 20.41
CA GLY A 59 6.40 -2.49 21.14
C GLY A 59 5.72 -3.40 22.16
N ASN A 60 4.48 -3.10 22.47
CA ASN A 60 3.70 -3.95 23.37
C ASN A 60 3.42 -5.31 22.70
N ARG A 61 3.72 -6.40 23.44
CA ARG A 61 3.57 -7.77 22.94
C ARG A 61 2.14 -8.08 22.47
N ASP A 62 1.14 -7.76 23.28
CA ASP A 62 -0.26 -8.06 22.96
C ASP A 62 -0.72 -7.32 21.71
N SER A 63 -0.27 -6.08 21.53
CA SER A 63 -0.57 -5.29 20.33
C SER A 63 0.06 -5.88 19.08
N ILE A 64 1.31 -6.35 19.15
CA ILE A 64 2.01 -7.00 18.03
C ILE A 64 1.30 -8.30 17.66
N TYR A 65 0.96 -9.12 18.65
CA TYR A 65 0.27 -10.39 18.43
C TYR A 65 -1.14 -10.19 17.89
N LYS A 66 -1.89 -9.25 18.46
CA LYS A 66 -3.21 -8.90 17.93
C LYS A 66 -3.15 -8.49 16.48
N PHE A 67 -2.22 -7.61 16.13
CA PHE A 67 -2.02 -7.19 14.74
C PHE A 67 -1.66 -8.37 13.83
N ALA A 68 -0.73 -9.23 14.25
CA ALA A 68 -0.30 -10.38 13.44
C ALA A 68 -1.43 -11.39 13.21
N PHE A 69 -2.24 -11.68 14.23
CA PHE A 69 -3.27 -12.71 14.16
C PHE A 69 -4.62 -12.20 13.66
N GLU A 70 -5.07 -11.05 14.16
CA GLU A 70 -6.40 -10.54 13.81
C GLU A 70 -6.39 -9.79 12.48
N GLU A 71 -5.36 -8.96 12.24
CA GLU A 71 -5.30 -8.13 11.03
C GLU A 71 -4.57 -8.85 9.89
N LEU A 72 -3.36 -9.37 10.14
CA LEU A 72 -2.57 -10.03 9.11
C LEU A 72 -2.91 -11.49 8.91
N ARG A 73 -3.64 -12.12 9.86
CA ARG A 73 -4.10 -13.52 9.77
C ARG A 73 -2.98 -14.53 9.48
N VAL A 74 -1.82 -14.33 10.11
CA VAL A 74 -0.64 -15.18 9.86
C VAL A 74 -0.81 -16.64 10.29
N ASP A 75 -1.75 -16.91 11.21
CA ASP A 75 -2.10 -18.23 11.75
C ASP A 75 -2.83 -19.12 10.73
N LYS A 76 -3.70 -18.55 9.91
CA LYS A 76 -4.58 -19.30 8.99
C LYS A 76 -3.86 -20.15 7.96
N PHE A 77 -2.59 -19.85 7.72
CA PHE A 77 -1.78 -20.50 6.72
C PHE A 77 -0.55 -21.22 7.32
N SER A 78 -0.55 -21.44 8.66
CA SER A 78 0.48 -22.24 9.31
C SER A 78 0.03 -23.71 9.31
N GLU A 79 0.88 -24.59 8.78
CA GLU A 79 0.70 -26.04 8.86
C GLU A 79 1.08 -26.59 10.23
N GLU A 80 1.82 -25.81 11.02
CA GLU A 80 2.26 -26.17 12.37
C GLU A 80 1.42 -25.46 13.43
N PRO A 81 1.06 -26.15 14.52
CA PRO A 81 0.39 -25.52 15.66
C PRO A 81 1.29 -24.42 16.25
N ILE A 82 0.75 -23.23 16.39
CA ILE A 82 1.44 -22.09 16.95
C ILE A 82 1.54 -22.30 18.45
N SER A 83 2.78 -22.43 18.98
CA SER A 83 3.00 -22.45 20.42
C SER A 83 2.64 -21.10 21.03
N PRO A 84 1.85 -21.06 22.13
CA PRO A 84 1.50 -19.80 22.80
C PRO A 84 2.69 -18.98 23.26
N ASP A 85 3.83 -19.65 23.50
CA ASP A 85 5.01 -19.03 24.09
C ASP A 85 5.99 -18.44 23.08
N PHE A 86 5.94 -18.87 21.82
CA PHE A 86 6.87 -18.40 20.80
C PHE A 86 6.24 -18.45 19.40
N VAL A 87 5.62 -17.37 19.01
CA VAL A 87 5.01 -17.27 17.68
C VAL A 87 5.96 -16.59 16.70
N HIS A 88 6.90 -17.34 16.16
CA HIS A 88 7.60 -16.91 14.96
C HIS A 88 7.01 -17.63 13.74
N THR A 89 6.79 -16.91 12.69
CA THR A 89 6.38 -17.49 11.40
C THR A 89 7.48 -17.28 10.37
N SER A 90 7.72 -18.29 9.55
CA SER A 90 8.59 -18.17 8.38
C SER A 90 7.93 -17.41 7.23
N ARG A 91 6.75 -16.81 7.44
CA ARG A 91 5.93 -16.23 6.37
C ARG A 91 6.20 -14.77 6.15
N PHE A 92 6.16 -14.38 4.88
CA PHE A 92 6.01 -13.00 4.47
C PHE A 92 4.56 -12.73 4.11
N VAL A 93 4.05 -11.59 4.55
CA VAL A 93 2.74 -11.09 4.18
C VAL A 93 2.94 -9.91 3.23
N LEU A 94 2.37 -9.99 2.05
CA LEU A 94 2.39 -8.90 1.07
C LEU A 94 1.14 -8.05 1.25
N LEU A 95 1.36 -6.76 1.49
CA LEU A 95 0.30 -5.76 1.56
C LEU A 95 0.39 -4.83 0.36
N ASP A 96 -0.76 -4.36 -0.12
CA ASP A 96 -0.78 -3.27 -1.09
C ASP A 96 -0.72 -1.90 -0.39
N LYS A 97 -0.67 -0.83 -1.17
CA LYS A 97 -0.64 0.56 -0.68
C LYS A 97 -1.88 0.96 0.14
N ASP A 98 -2.99 0.25 -0.02
CA ASP A 98 -4.24 0.45 0.71
C ASP A 98 -4.30 -0.45 1.96
N ARG A 99 -3.20 -1.17 2.27
CA ARG A 99 -3.02 -2.09 3.40
C ARG A 99 -3.87 -3.37 3.32
N TYR A 100 -4.33 -3.75 2.14
CA TYR A 100 -4.97 -5.05 1.95
C TYR A 100 -3.94 -6.14 1.76
N VAL A 101 -4.15 -7.29 2.42
CA VAL A 101 -3.32 -8.49 2.25
C VAL A 101 -3.52 -9.04 0.83
N ARG A 102 -2.43 -9.17 0.09
CA ARG A 102 -2.40 -9.66 -1.29
C ARG A 102 -1.83 -11.07 -1.40
N GLY A 103 -1.13 -11.53 -0.40
CA GLY A 103 -0.62 -12.90 -0.37
C GLY A 103 0.26 -13.22 0.84
N TYR A 104 0.46 -14.52 1.01
CA TYR A 104 1.32 -15.11 2.03
C TYR A 104 2.36 -15.98 1.33
N TYR A 105 3.61 -15.90 1.78
CA TYR A 105 4.73 -16.56 1.12
C TYR A 105 5.64 -17.18 2.17
N ASN A 106 6.06 -18.43 1.94
CA ASN A 106 7.02 -19.07 2.81
C ASN A 106 8.43 -18.50 2.56
N GLY A 107 9.00 -17.85 3.59
CA GLY A 107 10.31 -17.23 3.51
C GLY A 107 11.48 -18.22 3.46
N LEU A 108 11.26 -19.50 3.77
CA LEU A 108 12.24 -20.57 3.70
C LEU A 108 12.22 -21.31 2.35
N ASP A 109 11.17 -21.12 1.54
CA ASP A 109 11.03 -21.70 0.22
C ASP A 109 11.44 -20.71 -0.88
N SER A 110 12.45 -21.07 -1.65
CA SER A 110 12.98 -20.23 -2.72
C SER A 110 11.95 -19.96 -3.83
N ILE A 111 11.06 -20.89 -4.13
CA ILE A 111 10.01 -20.75 -5.13
C ILE A 111 8.96 -19.74 -4.63
N SER A 112 8.57 -19.84 -3.37
CA SER A 112 7.65 -18.92 -2.73
C SER A 112 8.21 -17.49 -2.66
N VAL A 113 9.50 -17.35 -2.35
CA VAL A 113 10.20 -16.05 -2.36
C VAL A 113 10.30 -15.46 -3.77
N ALA A 114 10.55 -16.27 -4.79
CA ALA A 114 10.54 -15.82 -6.19
C ALA A 114 9.14 -15.36 -6.61
N LYS A 115 8.09 -16.07 -6.17
CA LYS A 115 6.70 -15.68 -6.38
C LYS A 115 6.39 -14.33 -5.72
N LEU A 116 6.83 -14.13 -4.47
CA LEU A 116 6.69 -12.85 -3.77
C LEU A 116 7.31 -11.71 -4.57
N ALA A 117 8.55 -11.88 -5.05
CA ALA A 117 9.23 -10.85 -5.85
C ALA A 117 8.46 -10.50 -7.13
N ARG A 118 7.92 -11.51 -7.83
CA ARG A 118 7.08 -11.31 -9.02
C ARG A 118 5.79 -10.56 -8.66
N ASP A 119 5.11 -10.97 -7.60
CA ASP A 119 3.82 -10.40 -7.22
C ASP A 119 3.96 -8.96 -6.71
N ILE A 120 5.08 -8.60 -6.05
CA ILE A 120 5.46 -7.20 -5.79
C ILE A 120 5.58 -6.42 -7.10
N GLY A 121 6.30 -6.95 -8.09
CA GLY A 121 6.42 -6.30 -9.40
C GLY A 121 5.07 -6.06 -10.08
N LEU A 122 4.16 -7.02 -10.01
CA LEU A 122 2.80 -6.88 -10.55
C LEU A 122 1.99 -5.81 -9.81
N LEU A 123 2.10 -5.74 -8.48
CA LEU A 123 1.44 -4.69 -7.68
C LEU A 123 1.95 -3.29 -8.02
N MET A 124 3.25 -3.15 -8.29
CA MET A 124 3.84 -1.88 -8.72
C MET A 124 3.28 -1.41 -10.07
N LEU A 125 2.89 -2.33 -10.93
CA LEU A 125 2.26 -2.04 -12.22
C LEU A 125 0.75 -1.82 -12.11
N GLU A 126 0.13 -2.17 -10.99
CA GLU A 126 -1.31 -2.03 -10.79
C GLU A 126 -1.72 -0.55 -10.80
N LYS A 127 -2.44 -0.14 -11.84
CA LYS A 127 -2.94 1.24 -11.97
C LYS A 127 -3.94 1.54 -10.85
N ASN A 128 -3.81 2.72 -10.29
CA ASN A 128 -4.67 3.24 -9.22
C ASN A 128 -6.14 3.34 -9.70
N LYS A 129 -6.97 2.34 -9.43
CA LYS A 129 -8.41 2.38 -9.78
C LYS A 129 -9.19 3.51 -9.06
N LYS A 130 -8.68 3.99 -7.91
CA LYS A 130 -9.34 5.05 -7.13
C LYS A 130 -9.42 6.39 -7.85
N ASN A 131 -8.51 6.72 -8.77
CA ASN A 131 -8.52 8.00 -9.46
C ASN A 131 -9.69 8.15 -10.46
N LYS A 132 -10.22 7.05 -11.02
CA LYS A 132 -11.38 7.16 -11.94
C LYS A 132 -12.66 7.58 -11.22
N GLY A 133 -12.90 7.08 -10.00
CA GLY A 133 -14.06 7.47 -9.21
C GLY A 133 -13.97 8.90 -8.63
N ALA A 134 -12.77 9.35 -8.27
CA ALA A 134 -12.56 10.71 -7.79
C ALA A 134 -12.76 11.75 -8.91
N ILE A 135 -12.21 11.49 -10.10
CA ILE A 135 -12.40 12.35 -11.28
C ILE A 135 -13.89 12.40 -11.67
N PHE A 136 -14.57 11.25 -11.67
CA PHE A 136 -16.00 11.20 -11.98
C PHE A 136 -16.86 11.96 -10.96
N ARG A 137 -16.55 11.88 -9.67
CA ARG A 137 -17.19 12.71 -8.62
C ARG A 137 -16.94 14.19 -8.83
N GLN A 138 -15.71 14.61 -9.12
CA GLN A 138 -15.41 16.01 -9.41
C GLN A 138 -16.18 16.53 -10.63
N ILE A 139 -16.37 15.71 -11.67
CA ILE A 139 -17.18 16.07 -12.83
C ILE A 139 -18.65 16.19 -12.44
N LEU A 140 -19.17 15.29 -11.62
CA LEU A 140 -20.55 15.37 -11.12
C LEU A 140 -20.76 16.58 -10.20
N ASP A 141 -19.80 16.91 -9.35
CA ASP A 141 -19.85 18.08 -8.46
C ASP A 141 -19.84 19.40 -9.24
N LEU A 142 -19.32 19.41 -10.47
CA LEU A 142 -19.37 20.56 -11.38
C LEU A 142 -20.60 20.57 -12.29
N ALA A 143 -21.37 19.48 -12.37
CA ALA A 143 -22.52 19.37 -13.28
C ALA A 143 -23.62 20.41 -12.97
N TRP A 144 -23.82 20.76 -11.71
CA TRP A 144 -24.77 21.79 -11.32
C TRP A 144 -24.40 23.18 -11.84
N LEU A 145 -23.10 23.50 -11.94
CA LEU A 145 -22.63 24.76 -12.53
C LEU A 145 -23.01 24.84 -14.03
N TRP A 146 -22.87 23.74 -14.75
CA TRP A 146 -23.29 23.67 -16.15
C TRP A 146 -24.79 23.86 -16.30
N LEU A 147 -25.61 23.33 -15.40
CA LEU A 147 -27.06 23.55 -15.42
C LEU A 147 -27.42 25.03 -15.21
N ILE A 148 -26.73 25.75 -14.32
CA ILE A 148 -26.93 27.18 -14.13
C ILE A 148 -26.55 27.96 -15.40
N ILE A 149 -25.42 27.66 -16.00
CA ILE A 149 -24.95 28.32 -17.22
C ILE A 149 -25.96 28.11 -18.36
N ILE A 150 -26.43 26.87 -18.57
CA ILE A 150 -27.40 26.52 -19.59
C ILE A 150 -28.72 27.24 -19.34
N SER A 151 -29.21 27.27 -18.09
CA SER A 151 -30.45 27.99 -17.74
C SER A 151 -30.34 29.50 -17.99
N ALA A 152 -29.20 30.10 -17.66
CA ALA A 152 -28.94 31.52 -17.92
C ALA A 152 -28.91 31.83 -19.42
N ILE A 153 -28.31 30.98 -20.22
CA ILE A 153 -28.29 31.12 -21.69
C ILE A 153 -29.72 31.04 -22.26
N ILE A 154 -30.52 30.06 -21.82
CA ILE A 154 -31.88 29.87 -22.26
C ILE A 154 -32.71 31.12 -21.88
N PHE A 155 -32.59 31.57 -20.63
CA PHE A 155 -33.27 32.79 -20.15
C PHE A 155 -32.91 34.02 -21.00
N PHE A 156 -31.63 34.22 -21.28
CA PHE A 156 -31.13 35.31 -22.11
C PHE A 156 -31.70 35.27 -23.55
N VAL A 157 -31.72 34.09 -24.16
CA VAL A 157 -32.28 33.90 -25.51
C VAL A 157 -33.79 34.21 -25.54
N VAL A 158 -34.53 33.73 -24.55
CA VAL A 158 -35.97 34.00 -24.43
C VAL A 158 -36.21 35.50 -24.22
N TYR A 159 -35.46 36.13 -23.31
CA TYR A 159 -35.53 37.56 -23.05
C TYR A 159 -35.26 38.39 -24.31
N MET A 160 -34.22 38.06 -25.04
CA MET A 160 -33.87 38.74 -26.31
C MET A 160 -34.96 38.56 -27.40
N ARG A 161 -35.62 37.42 -27.47
CA ARG A 161 -36.75 37.16 -28.39
C ARG A 161 -37.97 37.98 -28.01
N GLN A 162 -38.30 38.10 -26.70
CA GLN A 162 -39.43 38.92 -26.26
C GLN A 162 -39.17 40.39 -26.52
N ARG A 163 -37.97 40.90 -26.25
CA ARG A 163 -37.61 42.29 -26.48
C ARG A 163 -37.71 42.69 -27.97
N ARG A 164 -37.35 41.76 -28.88
CA ARG A 164 -37.50 41.99 -30.34
C ARG A 164 -38.97 42.04 -30.79
N LYS A 165 -39.91 41.38 -30.08
CA LYS A 165 -41.33 41.41 -30.40
C LYS A 165 -42.01 42.69 -29.88
N ILE A 166 -41.43 43.38 -28.95
CA ILE A 166 -42.01 44.63 -28.35
C ILE A 166 -41.50 45.86 -29.12
N ASN A 167 -40.31 45.78 -29.76
CA ASN A 167 -39.68 46.94 -30.42
C ASN A 167 -39.77 46.86 -31.97
N GLY A 168 -40.51 45.94 -32.52
CA GLY A 168 -40.80 45.85 -33.96
C GLY A 168 -42.28 45.75 -34.23
#